data_783d4ddea8d1fb6ecf141793ba2d5f0a
#
_entry.id   783d4ddea8d1fb6ecf141793ba2d5f0a
#
_cell.length_a   1.000
_cell.length_b   1.000
_cell.length_c   1.000
_cell.angle_alpha   90.00
_cell.angle_beta   90.00
_cell.angle_gamma   90.00
#
_symmetry.space_group_name_H-M   'P 1'
#
loop_
_entity.id
_entity.type
_entity.pdbx_description
1 polymer ?
#
loop_
_entity_poly.entity_id
_entity_poly.type
_entity_poly.pdbx_seq_one_letter_code
_entity_poly.pdbx_strand_id
1 'polypeptide(L)'
;MLIRARVSFRLESELAEPITAWLERAGFTVRMEVPILGRRADLLGLRPGTLMAIEAKMNNWAQALRQAIAYQLGADRSWVAMPLAAASRAYRQRWHFEVERVGLLAIDDQGGVRTAIPAGPSPRLLPFLRDKILEVRGPENPAKSSERVFSERLALLRGPVEPEERA
;
A
#
# COMPACT_ATOMS: atom_id res chain seq x y z
N MET A 1 11.46 -27.86 9.58
CA MET A 1 10.56 -27.35 8.50
C MET A 1 9.37 -26.70 9.19
N LEU A 2 9.38 -25.35 9.27
CA LEU A 2 8.28 -24.60 9.87
C LEU A 2 7.11 -24.59 8.88
N ILE A 3 6.06 -25.32 9.19
CA ILE A 3 4.80 -25.25 8.47
C ILE A 3 4.18 -23.89 8.81
N ARG A 4 4.25 -22.92 7.88
CA ARG A 4 3.51 -21.68 8.03
C ARG A 4 2.02 -22.01 8.08
N ALA A 5 1.33 -21.57 9.12
CA ALA A 5 -0.10 -21.75 9.25
C ALA A 5 -0.80 -21.11 8.03
N ARG A 6 -1.75 -21.82 7.43
CA ARG A 6 -2.60 -21.27 6.36
C ARG A 6 -3.45 -20.15 6.94
N VAL A 7 -3.36 -18.97 6.35
CA VAL A 7 -4.19 -17.82 6.72
C VAL A 7 -5.45 -17.86 5.87
N SER A 8 -6.60 -18.05 6.50
CA SER A 8 -7.88 -17.88 5.82
C SER A 8 -8.38 -16.48 6.09
N PHE A 9 -8.28 -15.58 5.10
CA PHE A 9 -8.81 -14.23 5.22
C PHE A 9 -10.32 -14.26 5.35
N ARG A 10 -10.85 -13.55 6.35
CA ARG A 10 -12.29 -13.41 6.61
C ARG A 10 -12.75 -11.97 6.42
N LEU A 11 -11.85 -11.01 6.63
CA LEU A 11 -12.12 -9.57 6.58
C LEU A 11 -11.14 -8.88 5.62
N GLU A 12 -11.58 -7.81 4.98
CA GLU A 12 -10.75 -6.98 4.10
C GLU A 12 -9.55 -6.39 4.84
N SER A 13 -9.73 -6.03 6.11
CA SER A 13 -8.65 -5.51 6.97
C SER A 13 -7.48 -6.47 7.16
N GLU A 14 -7.71 -7.78 7.07
CA GLU A 14 -6.67 -8.80 7.19
C GLU A 14 -5.74 -8.83 5.96
N LEU A 15 -6.18 -8.28 4.83
CA LEU A 15 -5.37 -8.15 3.62
C LEU A 15 -4.31 -7.03 3.75
N ALA A 16 -4.49 -6.10 4.68
CA ALA A 16 -3.60 -4.96 4.83
C ALA A 16 -2.18 -5.36 5.23
N GLU A 17 -2.01 -6.34 6.10
CA GLU A 17 -0.70 -6.81 6.57
C GLU A 17 0.17 -7.38 5.43
N PRO A 18 -0.27 -8.37 4.64
CA PRO A 18 0.53 -8.88 3.53
C PRO A 18 0.80 -7.84 2.44
N ILE A 19 -0.15 -6.93 2.16
CA ILE A 19 0.04 -5.84 1.20
C ILE A 19 1.10 -4.87 1.72
N THR A 20 1.05 -4.48 2.99
CA THR A 20 2.04 -3.61 3.62
C THR A 20 3.43 -4.22 3.53
N ALA A 21 3.58 -5.48 3.91
CA ALA A 21 4.86 -6.18 3.84
C ALA A 21 5.40 -6.27 2.40
N TRP A 22 4.53 -6.46 1.41
CA TRP A 22 4.90 -6.46 0.00
C TRP A 22 5.40 -5.08 -0.47
N LEU A 23 4.68 -4.01 -0.12
CA LEU A 23 5.06 -2.63 -0.44
C LEU A 23 6.39 -2.24 0.22
N GLU A 24 6.56 -2.55 1.51
CA GLU A 24 7.78 -2.22 2.26
C GLU A 24 9.01 -2.93 1.69
N ARG A 25 8.88 -4.20 1.30
CA ARG A 25 9.96 -4.92 0.60
C ARG A 25 10.32 -4.28 -0.75
N ALA A 26 9.37 -3.63 -1.40
CA ALA A 26 9.60 -2.88 -2.65
C ALA A 26 10.09 -1.44 -2.40
N GLY A 27 10.40 -1.06 -1.15
CA GLY A 27 10.94 0.25 -0.78
C GLY A 27 9.90 1.35 -0.63
N PHE A 28 8.62 1.00 -0.47
CA PHE A 28 7.55 1.97 -0.23
C PHE A 28 7.35 2.21 1.27
N THR A 29 7.06 3.47 1.61
CA THR A 29 6.41 3.81 2.88
C THR A 29 4.91 3.63 2.71
N VAL A 30 4.23 3.04 3.71
CA VAL A 30 2.81 2.73 3.63
C VAL A 30 2.01 3.66 4.53
N ARG A 31 0.91 4.19 4.00
CA ARG A 31 -0.13 4.90 4.76
C ARG A 31 -1.45 4.17 4.56
N MET A 32 -2.26 4.11 5.61
CA MET A 32 -3.55 3.43 5.59
C MET A 32 -4.70 4.42 5.62
N GLU A 33 -5.83 4.04 5.04
CA GLU A 33 -7.09 4.77 5.09
C GLU A 33 -6.99 6.24 4.66
N VAL A 34 -6.29 6.50 3.55
CA VAL A 34 -6.03 7.87 3.09
C VAL A 34 -7.20 8.41 2.27
N PRO A 35 -7.73 9.60 2.61
CA PRO A 35 -8.80 10.23 1.84
C PRO A 35 -8.31 10.65 0.45
N ILE A 36 -9.07 10.26 -0.58
CA ILE A 36 -8.89 10.69 -1.97
C ILE A 36 -10.25 11.11 -2.52
N LEU A 37 -10.51 12.40 -2.67
CA LEU A 37 -11.75 12.96 -3.27
C LEU A 37 -13.05 12.34 -2.72
N GLY A 38 -13.23 12.39 -1.40
CA GLY A 38 -14.44 11.87 -0.75
C GLY A 38 -14.51 10.34 -0.68
N ARG A 39 -13.49 9.65 -1.17
CA ARG A 39 -13.27 8.21 -0.99
C ARG A 39 -12.07 7.98 -0.09
N ARG A 40 -11.89 6.78 0.37
CA ARG A 40 -10.76 6.40 1.22
C ARG A 40 -10.08 5.20 0.57
N ALA A 41 -8.80 5.38 0.20
CA ALA A 41 -7.98 4.26 -0.24
C ALA A 41 -7.53 3.46 0.99
N ASP A 42 -7.65 2.14 0.94
CA ASP A 42 -7.26 1.27 2.05
C ASP A 42 -5.77 1.41 2.36
N LEU A 43 -4.92 1.42 1.32
CA LEU A 43 -3.48 1.61 1.46
C LEU A 43 -2.94 2.56 0.38
N LEU A 44 -1.97 3.37 0.78
CA LEU A 44 -1.09 4.11 -0.13
C LEU A 44 0.35 3.64 0.07
N GLY A 45 1.02 3.35 -1.04
CA GLY A 45 2.46 3.15 -1.09
C GLY A 45 3.14 4.40 -1.65
N LEU A 46 4.11 4.94 -0.91
CA LEU A 46 4.85 6.13 -1.29
C LEU A 46 6.34 5.83 -1.38
N ARG A 47 6.96 6.23 -2.46
CA ARG A 47 8.42 6.34 -2.59
C ARG A 47 8.73 7.50 -3.54
N PRO A 48 10.00 8.01 -3.60
CA PRO A 48 10.34 9.12 -4.49
C PRO A 48 9.81 8.90 -5.91
N GLY A 49 9.00 9.83 -6.41
CA GLY A 49 8.44 9.81 -7.76
C GLY A 49 7.27 8.83 -7.99
N THR A 50 6.83 8.05 -7.00
CA THR A 50 5.74 7.08 -7.17
C THR A 50 4.77 7.07 -6.01
N LEU A 51 3.50 7.30 -6.30
CA LEU A 51 2.38 7.14 -5.39
C LEU A 51 1.45 6.06 -5.93
N MET A 52 1.26 4.99 -5.16
CA MET A 52 0.35 3.88 -5.49
C MET A 52 -0.83 3.86 -4.54
N ALA A 53 -2.05 3.74 -5.07
CA ALA A 53 -3.25 3.51 -4.28
C ALA A 53 -3.72 2.07 -4.45
N ILE A 54 -4.11 1.44 -3.36
CA ILE A 54 -4.56 0.04 -3.34
C ILE A 54 -5.91 -0.05 -2.64
N GLU A 55 -6.85 -0.69 -3.31
CA GLU A 55 -8.14 -1.10 -2.78
C GLU A 55 -8.09 -2.59 -2.44
N ALA A 56 -8.36 -2.95 -1.20
CA ALA A 56 -8.45 -4.32 -0.75
C ALA A 56 -9.90 -4.79 -0.77
N LYS A 57 -10.18 -5.98 -1.34
CA LYS A 57 -11.54 -6.51 -1.44
C LYS A 57 -11.54 -8.03 -1.32
N MET A 58 -12.44 -8.57 -0.50
CA MET A 58 -12.59 -10.02 -0.36
C MET A 58 -13.23 -10.67 -1.59
N ASN A 59 -14.22 -9.97 -2.16
CA ASN A 59 -14.98 -10.38 -3.34
C ASN A 59 -15.36 -9.12 -4.15
N ASN A 60 -16.27 -9.21 -5.09
CA ASN A 60 -16.80 -8.08 -5.86
C ASN A 60 -15.72 -7.22 -6.55
N TRP A 61 -14.98 -7.87 -7.44
CA TRP A 61 -13.93 -7.23 -8.23
C TRP A 61 -14.42 -5.99 -9.00
N ALA A 62 -15.67 -5.98 -9.47
CA ALA A 62 -16.20 -4.85 -10.24
C ALA A 62 -16.36 -3.58 -9.38
N GLN A 63 -16.75 -3.73 -8.12
CA GLN A 63 -16.79 -2.62 -7.16
C GLN A 63 -15.38 -2.13 -6.85
N ALA A 64 -14.44 -3.06 -6.55
CA ALA A 64 -13.06 -2.73 -6.28
C ALA A 64 -12.39 -2.00 -7.45
N LEU A 65 -12.64 -2.44 -8.68
CA LEU A 65 -12.14 -1.79 -9.89
C LEU A 65 -12.65 -0.35 -10.01
N ARG A 66 -13.94 -0.10 -9.78
CA ARG A 66 -14.51 1.27 -9.81
C ARG A 66 -13.86 2.17 -8.75
N GLN A 67 -13.56 1.65 -7.57
CA GLN A 67 -12.87 2.40 -6.52
C GLN A 67 -11.43 2.71 -6.92
N ALA A 68 -10.70 1.71 -7.42
CA ALA A 68 -9.33 1.89 -7.91
C ALA A 68 -9.23 2.88 -9.09
N ILE A 69 -10.21 2.90 -10.01
CA ILE A 69 -10.31 3.90 -11.09
C ILE A 69 -10.44 5.31 -10.51
N ALA A 70 -11.23 5.49 -9.46
CA ALA A 70 -11.39 6.81 -8.84
C ALA A 70 -10.07 7.30 -8.20
N TYR A 71 -9.25 6.40 -7.67
CA TYR A 71 -7.93 6.74 -7.09
C TYR A 71 -6.92 7.23 -8.14
N GLN A 72 -7.11 6.91 -9.40
CA GLN A 72 -6.24 7.36 -10.50
C GLN A 72 -6.19 8.89 -10.64
N LEU A 73 -7.17 9.60 -10.10
CA LEU A 73 -7.15 11.07 -10.09
C LEU A 73 -6.01 11.64 -9.24
N GLY A 74 -5.58 10.91 -8.21
CA GLY A 74 -4.56 11.37 -7.27
C GLY A 74 -3.34 10.45 -7.11
N ALA A 75 -3.35 9.26 -7.70
CA ALA A 75 -2.25 8.30 -7.60
C ALA A 75 -1.63 8.00 -8.96
N ASP A 76 -0.30 7.83 -9.00
CA ASP A 76 0.42 7.50 -10.23
C ASP A 76 0.03 6.13 -10.79
N ARG A 77 -0.34 5.20 -9.89
CA ARG A 77 -0.85 3.86 -10.21
C ARG A 77 -1.92 3.47 -9.22
N SER A 78 -2.90 2.69 -9.67
CA SER A 78 -3.92 2.12 -8.79
C SER A 78 -4.03 0.61 -8.94
N TRP A 79 -4.38 -0.05 -7.84
CA TRP A 79 -4.41 -1.49 -7.74
C TRP A 79 -5.65 -1.97 -7.00
N VAL A 80 -6.09 -3.16 -7.34
CA VAL A 80 -7.01 -3.96 -6.54
C VAL A 80 -6.24 -5.12 -5.95
N ALA A 81 -6.42 -5.41 -4.67
CA ALA A 81 -5.83 -6.56 -4.00
C ALA A 81 -6.93 -7.48 -3.47
N MET A 82 -6.83 -8.77 -3.77
CA MET A 82 -7.84 -9.77 -3.43
C MET A 82 -7.19 -11.08 -2.99
N PRO A 83 -7.87 -11.89 -2.15
CA PRO A 83 -7.46 -13.28 -1.92
C PRO A 83 -7.36 -14.05 -3.24
N LEU A 84 -6.45 -15.01 -3.32
CA LEU A 84 -6.10 -15.73 -4.54
C LEU A 84 -7.33 -16.27 -5.32
N ALA A 85 -8.30 -16.87 -4.64
CA ALA A 85 -9.49 -17.40 -5.30
C ALA A 85 -10.35 -16.30 -5.92
N ALA A 86 -10.52 -15.15 -5.25
CA ALA A 86 -11.26 -14.00 -5.77
C ALA A 86 -10.48 -13.33 -6.90
N ALA A 87 -9.16 -13.17 -6.75
CA ALA A 87 -8.29 -12.64 -7.80
C ALA A 87 -8.32 -13.52 -9.07
N SER A 88 -8.37 -14.83 -8.92
CA SER A 88 -8.50 -15.76 -10.06
C SER A 88 -9.82 -15.57 -10.83
N ARG A 89 -10.90 -15.28 -10.11
CA ARG A 89 -12.19 -14.94 -10.76
C ARG A 89 -12.13 -13.59 -11.47
N ALA A 90 -11.54 -12.59 -10.82
CA ALA A 90 -11.33 -11.26 -11.41
C ALA A 90 -10.43 -11.32 -12.65
N TYR A 91 -9.39 -12.16 -12.63
CA TYR A 91 -8.47 -12.34 -13.76
C TYR A 91 -9.16 -12.85 -15.03
N ARG A 92 -10.26 -13.61 -14.93
CA ARG A 92 -11.05 -14.01 -16.11
C ARG A 92 -11.67 -12.81 -16.83
N GLN A 93 -11.78 -11.68 -16.14
CA GLN A 93 -12.28 -10.41 -16.64
C GLN A 93 -11.16 -9.38 -16.79
N ARG A 94 -9.91 -9.83 -17.00
CA ARG A 94 -8.69 -9.00 -16.99
C ARG A 94 -8.74 -7.81 -17.95
N TRP A 95 -9.46 -7.93 -19.06
CA TRP A 95 -9.57 -6.86 -20.03
C TRP A 95 -10.14 -5.56 -19.44
N HIS A 96 -11.03 -5.63 -18.45
CA HIS A 96 -11.54 -4.47 -17.75
C HIS A 96 -10.43 -3.74 -16.97
N PHE A 97 -9.54 -4.49 -16.33
CA PHE A 97 -8.39 -3.95 -15.61
C PHE A 97 -7.36 -3.36 -16.56
N GLU A 98 -7.06 -4.06 -17.64
CA GLU A 98 -6.06 -3.66 -18.64
C GLU A 98 -6.47 -2.36 -19.36
N VAL A 99 -7.73 -2.24 -19.79
CA VAL A 99 -8.27 -1.01 -20.42
C VAL A 99 -8.16 0.18 -19.47
N GLU A 100 -8.48 -0.01 -18.20
CA GLU A 100 -8.42 1.03 -17.18
C GLU A 100 -7.02 1.22 -16.58
N ARG A 101 -6.05 0.39 -16.98
CA ARG A 101 -4.67 0.41 -16.45
C ARG A 101 -4.58 0.17 -14.95
N VAL A 102 -5.57 -0.46 -14.34
CA VAL A 102 -5.60 -0.86 -12.93
C VAL A 102 -4.92 -2.21 -12.78
N GLY A 103 -4.05 -2.33 -11.79
CA GLY A 103 -3.39 -3.60 -11.47
C GLY A 103 -4.26 -4.51 -10.61
N LEU A 104 -3.95 -5.80 -10.62
CA LEU A 104 -4.55 -6.80 -9.75
C LEU A 104 -3.46 -7.55 -8.99
N LEU A 105 -3.56 -7.52 -7.67
CA LEU A 105 -2.72 -8.30 -6.75
C LEU A 105 -3.53 -9.50 -6.24
N ALA A 106 -2.90 -10.66 -6.24
CA ALA A 106 -3.44 -11.88 -5.66
C ALA A 106 -2.68 -12.23 -4.39
N ILE A 107 -3.40 -12.48 -3.30
CA ILE A 107 -2.83 -12.80 -1.99
C ILE A 107 -3.16 -14.25 -1.68
N ASP A 108 -2.13 -15.09 -1.53
CA ASP A 108 -2.28 -16.50 -1.20
C ASP A 108 -2.50 -16.74 0.32
N ASP A 109 -2.81 -17.97 0.68
CA ASP A 109 -3.06 -18.39 2.06
C ASP A 109 -1.81 -18.40 2.97
N GLN A 110 -0.64 -18.07 2.42
CA GLN A 110 0.62 -17.88 3.14
C GLN A 110 0.95 -16.38 3.34
N GLY A 111 0.07 -15.46 2.86
CA GLY A 111 0.32 -14.04 2.83
C GLY A 111 1.29 -13.62 1.72
N GLY A 112 1.56 -14.48 0.75
CA GLY A 112 2.33 -14.14 -0.45
C GLY A 112 1.52 -13.27 -1.38
N VAL A 113 2.09 -12.13 -1.81
CA VAL A 113 1.44 -11.22 -2.77
C VAL A 113 2.08 -11.39 -4.13
N ARG A 114 1.24 -11.60 -5.14
CA ARG A 114 1.65 -11.76 -6.55
C ARG A 114 0.94 -10.75 -7.44
N THR A 115 1.65 -10.20 -8.39
CA THR A 115 1.07 -9.38 -9.44
C THR A 115 0.40 -10.27 -10.48
N ALA A 116 -0.92 -10.29 -10.49
CA ALA A 116 -1.71 -11.00 -11.50
C ALA A 116 -1.88 -10.16 -12.78
N ILE A 117 -2.11 -8.85 -12.62
CA ILE A 117 -2.19 -7.88 -13.72
C ILE A 117 -1.34 -6.68 -13.30
N PRO A 118 -0.34 -6.26 -14.08
CA PRO A 118 0.44 -5.07 -13.75
C PRO A 118 -0.37 -3.79 -13.94
N ALA A 119 -0.23 -2.83 -13.02
CA ALA A 119 -0.83 -1.51 -13.17
C ALA A 119 -0.02 -0.67 -14.16
N GLY A 120 -0.71 -0.02 -15.09
CA GLY A 120 -0.14 1.03 -15.92
C GLY A 120 -0.12 2.39 -15.24
N PRO A 121 0.50 3.41 -15.87
CA PRO A 121 0.37 4.80 -15.42
C PRO A 121 -1.10 5.23 -15.43
N SER A 122 -1.51 5.94 -14.38
CA SER A 122 -2.89 6.45 -14.26
C SER A 122 -3.22 7.42 -15.40
N PRO A 123 -4.23 7.12 -16.23
CA PRO A 123 -4.58 7.98 -17.36
C PRO A 123 -5.36 9.24 -16.94
N ARG A 124 -5.76 9.33 -15.69
CA ARG A 124 -6.63 10.39 -15.13
C ARG A 124 -5.93 11.25 -14.08
N LEU A 125 -4.61 11.13 -13.95
CA LEU A 125 -3.85 11.82 -12.90
C LEU A 125 -3.97 13.33 -13.01
N LEU A 126 -4.37 13.95 -11.90
CA LEU A 126 -4.39 15.40 -11.70
C LEU A 126 -3.23 15.76 -10.75
N PRO A 127 -2.18 16.42 -11.23
CA PRO A 127 -0.98 16.70 -10.44
C PRO A 127 -1.27 17.41 -9.11
N PHE A 128 -2.16 18.40 -9.11
CA PHE A 128 -2.53 19.13 -7.90
C PHE A 128 -3.18 18.25 -6.82
N LEU A 129 -3.94 17.22 -7.22
CA LEU A 129 -4.51 16.26 -6.28
C LEU A 129 -3.45 15.33 -5.70
N ARG A 130 -2.54 14.87 -6.56
CA ARG A 130 -1.40 14.08 -6.13
C ARG A 130 -0.58 14.82 -5.08
N ASP A 131 -0.28 16.09 -5.33
CA ASP A 131 0.49 16.92 -4.40
C ASP A 131 -0.25 17.08 -3.07
N LYS A 132 -1.57 17.34 -3.10
CA LYS A 132 -2.39 17.37 -1.88
C LYS A 132 -2.35 16.06 -1.08
N ILE A 133 -2.39 14.91 -1.74
CA ILE A 133 -2.30 13.60 -1.06
C ILE A 133 -0.92 13.44 -0.41
N LEU A 134 0.13 13.91 -1.05
CA LEU A 134 1.49 13.86 -0.49
C LEU A 134 1.64 14.77 0.74
N GLU A 135 0.91 15.88 0.81
CA GLU A 135 0.90 16.79 1.95
C GLU A 135 0.12 16.23 3.16
N VAL A 136 -0.92 15.42 2.93
CA VAL A 136 -1.70 14.81 4.01
C VAL A 136 -0.83 13.82 4.76
N ARG A 137 -0.47 14.17 5.99
CA ARG A 137 0.11 13.20 6.94
C ARG A 137 -1.00 12.26 7.39
N GLY A 138 -1.11 11.11 6.74
CA GLY A 138 -1.95 10.02 7.23
C GLY A 138 -1.42 9.49 8.57
N PRO A 139 -2.23 8.76 9.36
CA PRO A 139 -1.73 8.08 10.54
C PRO A 139 -0.55 7.19 10.11
N GLU A 140 0.66 7.53 10.62
CA GLU A 140 1.83 6.68 10.46
C GLU A 140 1.51 5.33 11.11
N ASN A 141 1.97 4.24 10.52
CA ASN A 141 1.83 2.90 11.09
C ASN A 141 2.31 2.93 12.56
N PRO A 142 1.45 2.68 13.57
CA PRO A 142 1.78 2.83 14.99
C PRO A 142 2.99 2.00 15.43
N ALA A 143 3.33 0.93 14.72
CA ALA A 143 4.52 0.12 14.99
C ALA A 143 5.84 0.88 14.74
N LYS A 144 5.89 1.78 13.72
CA LYS A 144 7.09 2.58 13.43
C LYS A 144 7.18 3.87 14.23
N SER A 145 6.05 4.39 14.71
CA SER A 145 6.02 5.54 15.60
C SER A 145 6.75 5.27 16.93
N SER A 146 6.60 4.06 17.46
CA SER A 146 7.28 3.63 18.69
C SER A 146 8.80 3.51 18.54
N GLU A 147 9.27 2.96 17.40
CA GLU A 147 10.71 2.83 17.14
C GLU A 147 11.40 4.19 16.92
N ARG A 148 10.72 5.11 16.25
CA ARG A 148 11.23 6.46 16.00
C ARG A 148 11.33 7.27 17.27
N VAL A 149 10.29 7.24 18.11
CA VAL A 149 10.29 7.89 19.44
C VAL A 149 11.34 7.27 20.36
N PHE A 150 11.56 5.97 20.28
CA PHE A 150 12.59 5.28 21.07
C PHE A 150 14.01 5.65 20.59
N SER A 151 14.23 5.72 19.28
CA SER A 151 15.52 6.14 18.70
C SER A 151 15.84 7.61 18.98
N GLU A 152 14.87 8.51 18.89
CA GLU A 152 15.03 9.93 19.23
C GLU A 152 15.29 10.13 20.72
N ARG A 153 14.63 9.38 21.61
CA ARG A 153 14.93 9.40 23.05
C ARG A 153 16.31 8.84 23.38
N LEU A 154 16.75 7.79 22.69
CA LEU A 154 18.10 7.24 22.86
C LEU A 154 19.19 8.22 22.38
N ALA A 155 18.92 8.96 21.30
CA ALA A 155 19.83 9.99 20.78
C ALA A 155 19.95 11.18 21.74
N LEU A 156 18.87 11.56 22.42
CA LEU A 156 18.86 12.63 23.43
C LEU A 156 19.56 12.23 24.75
N LEU A 157 19.61 10.92 25.06
CA LEU A 157 20.30 10.40 26.23
C LEU A 157 21.82 10.22 26.02
N ARG A 158 22.28 10.20 24.78
CA ARG A 158 23.70 10.28 24.42
C ARG A 158 24.06 11.74 24.27
N GLY A 159 24.46 12.37 25.38
CA GLY A 159 24.98 13.73 25.37
C GLY A 159 26.12 13.93 24.37
N PRO A 160 26.46 15.18 24.01
CA PRO A 160 27.49 15.48 23.04
C PRO A 160 28.81 14.83 23.45
N VAL A 161 29.38 14.05 22.54
CA VAL A 161 30.75 13.51 22.70
C VAL A 161 31.69 14.70 22.55
N GLU A 162 32.32 15.12 23.64
CA GLU A 162 33.37 16.11 23.59
C GLU A 162 34.55 15.57 22.76
N PRO A 163 35.14 16.37 21.86
CA PRO A 163 36.34 15.96 21.16
C PRO A 163 37.52 15.92 22.16
N GLU A 164 38.18 14.76 22.26
CA GLU A 164 39.45 14.66 22.96
C GLU A 164 40.49 15.57 22.27
N GLU A 165 40.91 16.62 22.98
CA GLU A 165 42.11 17.39 22.64
C GLU A 165 43.32 16.46 22.68
N ARG A 166 43.92 16.20 21.55
CA ARG A 166 45.26 15.62 21.50
C ARG A 166 46.31 16.72 21.78
N ALA A 167 46.96 16.57 22.91
CA ALA A 167 48.22 17.25 23.21
C ALA A 167 49.38 16.60 22.44
#